data_ecdffc546a31bc9327fdc8b7b9a18d01
#
_entry.id   ecdffc546a31bc9327fdc8b7b9a18d01
#
_cell.length_a   1.000
_cell.length_b   1.000
_cell.length_c   1.000
_cell.angle_alpha   90.00
_cell.angle_beta   90.00
_cell.angle_gamma   90.00
#
_symmetry.space_group_name_H-M   'P 1'
#
loop_
_entity.id
_entity.type
_entity.pdbx_description
1 polymer ?
#
loop_
_entity_poly.entity_id
_entity_poly.type
_entity_poly.pdbx_seq_one_letter_code
_entity_poly.pdbx_strand_id
1 'polypeptide(L)'
;MRNTHKLLVLLFGISSILACCNQKDQPEAEYDPEARLKELNIILPDPPQPVANYVNGVQAGNLIFLAGKGPRYADGTEITGKLGQDVSIEQGYEGARLTAINQLAVLKAMLGDLKRVKRIVKVLGMVNSDPNFIDQPKVINGFSDLMVEVFGERGKHARAAVGMASLPRGEAVEIELIVEVYE
;
A
#
# COMPACT_ATOMS: atom_id res chain seq x y z
N MET A 1 -9.81 55.52 -71.74
CA MET A 1 -10.26 54.11 -71.58
C MET A 1 -9.56 53.55 -70.33
N ARG A 2 -10.28 53.43 -69.21
CA ARG A 2 -9.77 53.07 -67.88
C ARG A 2 -10.25 51.66 -67.55
N ASN A 3 -9.37 50.69 -67.57
CA ASN A 3 -9.61 49.30 -67.08
C ASN A 3 -9.43 49.27 -65.57
N THR A 4 -10.51 49.05 -64.83
CA THR A 4 -10.46 48.77 -63.38
C THR A 4 -10.51 47.29 -63.12
N HIS A 5 -9.35 46.73 -62.75
CA HIS A 5 -9.31 45.38 -62.27
C HIS A 5 -9.79 45.32 -60.82
N LYS A 6 -10.89 44.62 -60.61
CA LYS A 6 -11.40 44.30 -59.27
C LYS A 6 -10.63 43.09 -58.74
N LEU A 7 -9.83 43.34 -57.73
CA LEU A 7 -9.13 42.31 -56.95
C LEU A 7 -10.10 41.65 -55.98
N LEU A 8 -10.44 40.38 -56.20
CA LEU A 8 -11.30 39.58 -55.33
C LEU A 8 -10.41 38.92 -54.29
N VAL A 9 -10.42 39.41 -53.03
CA VAL A 9 -9.71 38.80 -51.91
C VAL A 9 -10.61 37.71 -51.34
N LEU A 10 -10.23 36.43 -51.56
CA LEU A 10 -10.85 35.27 -50.89
C LEU A 10 -10.21 35.13 -49.49
N LEU A 11 -10.97 35.49 -48.47
CA LEU A 11 -10.64 35.17 -47.07
C LEU A 11 -10.97 33.70 -46.80
N PHE A 12 -9.94 32.85 -46.81
CA PHE A 12 -10.06 31.50 -46.25
C PHE A 12 -10.01 31.59 -44.72
N GLY A 13 -11.16 31.51 -44.08
CA GLY A 13 -11.28 31.37 -42.65
C GLY A 13 -10.85 29.94 -42.24
N ILE A 14 -9.66 29.80 -41.64
CA ILE A 14 -9.22 28.56 -40.99
C ILE A 14 -9.94 28.48 -39.64
N SER A 15 -11.06 27.76 -39.64
CA SER A 15 -11.76 27.40 -38.38
C SER A 15 -10.97 26.25 -37.72
N SER A 16 -10.03 26.60 -36.86
CA SER A 16 -9.36 25.61 -35.99
C SER A 16 -10.39 25.10 -34.96
N ILE A 17 -10.99 23.96 -35.26
CA ILE A 17 -11.77 23.19 -34.30
C ILE A 17 -10.76 22.60 -33.29
N LEU A 18 -10.61 23.27 -32.14
CA LEU A 18 -10.02 22.66 -30.97
C LEU A 18 -10.94 21.51 -30.52
N ALA A 19 -10.68 20.33 -31.05
CA ALA A 19 -11.21 19.10 -30.47
C ALA A 19 -10.55 18.94 -29.08
N CYS A 20 -11.20 19.53 -28.07
CA CYS A 20 -10.92 19.23 -26.68
C CYS A 20 -11.26 17.75 -26.53
N CYS A 21 -10.23 16.87 -26.60
CA CYS A 21 -10.35 15.47 -26.21
C CYS A 21 -10.77 15.45 -24.75
N ASN A 22 -12.07 15.42 -24.53
CA ASN A 22 -12.67 15.05 -23.27
C ASN A 22 -12.35 13.55 -23.11
N GLN A 23 -11.15 13.26 -22.57
CA GLN A 23 -10.81 11.94 -22.09
C GLN A 23 -11.79 11.69 -20.93
N LYS A 24 -12.97 11.16 -21.26
CA LYS A 24 -13.86 10.57 -20.28
C LYS A 24 -12.98 9.56 -19.53
N ASP A 25 -12.80 9.79 -18.25
CA ASP A 25 -12.27 8.80 -17.33
C ASP A 25 -13.05 7.50 -17.61
N GLN A 26 -12.42 6.60 -18.36
CA GLN A 26 -12.91 5.23 -18.42
C GLN A 26 -12.88 4.79 -16.97
N PRO A 27 -13.96 4.22 -16.41
CA PRO A 27 -13.90 3.65 -15.10
C PRO A 27 -12.74 2.66 -15.14
N GLU A 28 -11.70 2.95 -14.37
CA GLU A 28 -10.59 2.02 -14.12
C GLU A 28 -11.27 0.69 -13.79
N ALA A 29 -10.97 -0.36 -14.59
CA ALA A 29 -11.60 -1.68 -14.39
C ALA A 29 -11.52 -1.96 -12.91
N GLU A 30 -12.68 -2.12 -12.26
CA GLU A 30 -12.85 -2.12 -10.81
C GLU A 30 -11.82 -3.06 -10.19
N TYR A 31 -10.73 -2.49 -9.67
CA TYR A 31 -9.59 -3.23 -9.16
C TYR A 31 -10.05 -3.99 -7.91
N ASP A 32 -10.02 -5.32 -8.00
CA ASP A 32 -10.49 -6.21 -6.94
C ASP A 32 -9.31 -6.78 -6.12
N PRO A 33 -9.02 -6.22 -4.92
CA PRO A 33 -7.94 -6.72 -4.07
C PRO A 33 -8.12 -8.18 -3.66
N GLU A 34 -9.36 -8.65 -3.49
CA GLU A 34 -9.62 -10.04 -3.08
C GLU A 34 -9.41 -11.02 -4.24
N ALA A 35 -9.76 -10.65 -5.46
CA ALA A 35 -9.39 -11.42 -6.65
C ALA A 35 -7.87 -11.47 -6.80
N ARG A 36 -7.19 -10.35 -6.53
CA ARG A 36 -5.73 -10.29 -6.60
C ARG A 36 -5.05 -11.17 -5.55
N LEU A 37 -5.57 -11.22 -4.31
CA LEU A 37 -5.08 -12.17 -3.29
C LEU A 37 -5.18 -13.62 -3.76
N LYS A 38 -6.28 -14.00 -4.42
CA LYS A 38 -6.46 -15.35 -4.98
C LYS A 38 -5.43 -15.65 -6.08
N GLU A 39 -5.17 -14.72 -6.99
CA GLU A 39 -4.16 -14.86 -8.04
C GLU A 39 -2.74 -15.04 -7.46
N LEU A 40 -2.45 -14.34 -6.35
CA LEU A 40 -1.19 -14.44 -5.62
C LEU A 40 -1.11 -15.70 -4.73
N ASN A 41 -2.19 -16.53 -4.68
CA ASN A 41 -2.32 -17.69 -3.79
C ASN A 41 -2.18 -17.31 -2.30
N ILE A 42 -2.62 -16.10 -1.91
CA ILE A 42 -2.57 -15.64 -0.53
C ILE A 42 -3.90 -15.92 0.15
N ILE A 43 -3.85 -16.70 1.22
CA ILE A 43 -4.98 -16.95 2.12
C ILE A 43 -4.75 -16.10 3.37
N LEU A 44 -5.70 -15.21 3.65
CA LEU A 44 -5.64 -14.39 4.86
C LEU A 44 -5.95 -15.26 6.08
N PRO A 45 -5.12 -15.22 7.14
CA PRO A 45 -5.42 -15.93 8.39
C PRO A 45 -6.53 -15.22 9.17
N ASP A 46 -7.03 -15.86 10.22
CA ASP A 46 -7.83 -15.15 11.22
C ASP A 46 -6.99 -14.04 11.86
N PRO A 47 -7.53 -12.82 12.03
CA PRO A 47 -6.78 -11.73 12.63
C PRO A 47 -6.45 -12.06 14.09
N PRO A 48 -5.19 -11.79 14.52
CA PRO A 48 -4.79 -12.06 15.90
C PRO A 48 -5.62 -11.22 16.86
N GLN A 49 -6.03 -11.82 18.00
CA GLN A 49 -6.72 -11.09 19.03
C GLN A 49 -5.75 -10.19 19.81
N PRO A 50 -6.17 -8.99 20.22
CA PRO A 50 -5.39 -8.16 21.12
C PRO A 50 -5.08 -8.88 22.43
N VAL A 51 -3.85 -8.76 22.91
CA VAL A 51 -3.40 -9.43 24.14
C VAL A 51 -3.52 -8.54 25.39
N ALA A 52 -4.01 -7.30 25.24
CA ALA A 52 -4.17 -6.31 26.32
C ALA A 52 -5.33 -5.37 26.01
N ASN A 53 -5.46 -4.27 26.78
CA ASN A 53 -6.51 -3.26 26.59
C ASN A 53 -6.24 -2.33 25.40
N TYR A 54 -6.22 -2.90 24.19
CA TYR A 54 -6.18 -2.17 22.92
C TYR A 54 -6.99 -2.95 21.87
N VAL A 55 -7.20 -2.36 20.70
CA VAL A 55 -7.91 -2.96 19.57
C VAL A 55 -6.98 -3.05 18.34
N ASN A 56 -7.31 -3.92 17.39
CA ASN A 56 -6.51 -4.10 16.17
C ASN A 56 -6.49 -2.87 15.27
N GLY A 57 -7.51 -2.04 15.34
CA GLY A 57 -7.57 -0.79 14.59
C GLY A 57 -8.69 0.11 15.10
N VAL A 58 -8.56 1.40 14.84
CA VAL A 58 -9.54 2.46 15.17
C VAL A 58 -9.87 3.23 13.91
N GLN A 59 -11.15 3.40 13.61
CA GLN A 59 -11.61 4.25 12.53
C GLN A 59 -11.93 5.66 13.07
N ALA A 60 -11.42 6.68 12.39
CA ALA A 60 -11.69 8.10 12.66
C ALA A 60 -12.05 8.78 11.32
N GLY A 61 -13.32 9.05 11.10
CA GLY A 61 -13.81 9.50 9.78
C GLY A 61 -13.57 8.42 8.72
N ASN A 62 -12.95 8.78 7.63
CA ASN A 62 -12.57 7.85 6.56
C ASN A 62 -11.15 7.25 6.71
N LEU A 63 -10.49 7.46 7.85
CA LEU A 63 -9.18 6.89 8.14
C LEU A 63 -9.27 5.76 9.15
N ILE A 64 -8.54 4.68 8.88
CA ILE A 64 -8.34 3.57 9.82
C ILE A 64 -6.87 3.56 10.23
N PHE A 65 -6.65 3.58 11.53
CA PHE A 65 -5.35 3.45 12.18
C PHE A 65 -5.22 2.02 12.69
N LEU A 66 -4.29 1.24 12.15
CA LEU A 66 -4.04 -0.13 12.57
C LEU A 66 -2.90 -0.20 13.57
N ALA A 67 -3.11 -0.99 14.61
CA ALA A 67 -2.06 -1.30 15.59
C ALA A 67 -0.91 -2.09 14.94
N GLY A 68 0.29 -1.98 15.49
CA GLY A 68 1.45 -2.72 15.06
C GLY A 68 1.20 -4.24 15.00
N LYS A 69 1.71 -4.87 13.97
CA LYS A 69 1.72 -6.33 13.80
C LYS A 69 3.12 -6.79 13.45
N GLY A 70 3.47 -7.97 13.96
CA GLY A 70 4.68 -8.67 13.61
C GLY A 70 4.46 -9.80 12.59
N PRO A 71 5.56 -10.49 12.21
CA PRO A 71 5.57 -11.55 11.20
C PRO A 71 5.15 -12.89 11.81
N ARG A 72 3.85 -13.11 11.98
CA ARG A 72 3.28 -14.31 12.58
C ARG A 72 2.63 -15.20 11.53
N TYR A 73 3.00 -16.47 11.52
CA TYR A 73 2.38 -17.51 10.70
C TYR A 73 1.03 -17.97 11.28
N ALA A 74 0.25 -18.66 10.45
CA ALA A 74 -1.07 -19.17 10.87
C ALA A 74 -0.99 -20.21 12.00
N ASP A 75 0.11 -20.95 12.12
CA ASP A 75 0.38 -21.90 13.20
C ASP A 75 0.81 -21.23 14.52
N GLY A 76 0.97 -19.90 14.50
CA GLY A 76 1.37 -19.09 15.65
C GLY A 76 2.87 -18.91 15.81
N THR A 77 3.71 -19.54 14.99
CA THR A 77 5.14 -19.26 14.97
C THR A 77 5.44 -17.86 14.42
N GLU A 78 6.59 -17.30 14.80
CA GLU A 78 6.96 -15.91 14.45
C GLU A 78 8.39 -15.88 13.90
N ILE A 79 8.67 -14.92 13.00
CA ILE A 79 10.05 -14.64 12.58
C ILE A 79 10.64 -13.68 13.61
N THR A 80 11.59 -14.17 14.37
CA THR A 80 12.26 -13.45 15.47
C THR A 80 13.74 -13.34 15.21
N GLY A 81 14.39 -12.40 15.89
CA GLY A 81 15.83 -12.16 15.80
C GLY A 81 16.13 -10.74 15.33
N LYS A 82 17.40 -10.45 15.16
CA LYS A 82 17.92 -9.13 14.91
C LYS A 82 18.57 -9.05 13.53
N LEU A 83 18.10 -8.13 12.69
CA LEU A 83 18.68 -7.86 11.37
C LEU A 83 20.14 -7.39 11.52
N GLY A 84 21.00 -7.97 10.72
CA GLY A 84 22.46 -7.73 10.82
C GLY A 84 23.18 -8.59 11.85
N GLN A 85 22.47 -9.49 12.57
CA GLN A 85 23.03 -10.51 13.47
C GLN A 85 22.47 -11.89 13.15
N ASP A 86 21.21 -12.14 13.56
CA ASP A 86 20.58 -13.46 13.49
C ASP A 86 19.73 -13.66 12.24
N VAL A 87 19.25 -12.55 11.65
CA VAL A 87 18.29 -12.54 10.56
C VAL A 87 18.89 -11.86 9.33
N SER A 88 18.80 -12.49 8.16
CA SER A 88 19.23 -11.91 6.90
C SER A 88 18.22 -10.87 6.38
N ILE A 89 18.63 -10.06 5.39
CA ILE A 89 17.73 -9.09 4.73
C ILE A 89 16.56 -9.82 4.07
N GLU A 90 16.81 -10.96 3.43
CA GLU A 90 15.80 -11.78 2.74
C GLU A 90 14.77 -12.33 3.75
N GLN A 91 15.24 -12.85 4.88
CA GLN A 91 14.34 -13.31 5.95
C GLN A 91 13.53 -12.15 6.54
N GLY A 92 14.15 -10.98 6.72
CA GLY A 92 13.46 -9.78 7.17
C GLY A 92 12.42 -9.28 6.15
N TYR A 93 12.74 -9.33 4.84
CA TYR A 93 11.79 -9.02 3.76
C TYR A 93 10.58 -9.95 3.80
N GLU A 94 10.79 -11.26 3.92
CA GLU A 94 9.71 -12.24 4.08
C GLU A 94 8.90 -11.98 5.36
N GLY A 95 9.55 -11.60 6.45
CA GLY A 95 8.89 -11.18 7.68
C GLY A 95 7.98 -9.97 7.47
N ALA A 96 8.47 -8.94 6.76
CA ALA A 96 7.67 -7.76 6.43
C ALA A 96 6.50 -8.12 5.50
N ARG A 97 6.70 -9.02 4.52
CA ARG A 97 5.64 -9.52 3.65
C ARG A 97 4.57 -10.31 4.45
N LEU A 98 4.97 -11.16 5.36
CA LEU A 98 4.06 -11.88 6.25
C LEU A 98 3.28 -10.92 7.15
N THR A 99 3.94 -9.89 7.67
CA THR A 99 3.27 -8.82 8.44
C THR A 99 2.21 -8.10 7.60
N ALA A 100 2.46 -7.88 6.31
CA ALA A 100 1.46 -7.30 5.41
C ALA A 100 0.22 -8.20 5.28
N ILE A 101 0.40 -9.53 5.19
CA ILE A 101 -0.72 -10.49 5.18
C ILE A 101 -1.53 -10.39 6.47
N ASN A 102 -0.87 -10.29 7.63
CA ASN A 102 -1.53 -10.14 8.93
C ASN A 102 -2.32 -8.82 9.02
N GLN A 103 -1.78 -7.72 8.49
CA GLN A 103 -2.51 -6.43 8.43
C GLN A 103 -3.69 -6.48 7.47
N LEU A 104 -3.57 -7.16 6.33
CA LEU A 104 -4.69 -7.38 5.41
C LEU A 104 -5.82 -8.20 6.04
N ALA A 105 -5.47 -9.21 6.86
CA ALA A 105 -6.45 -9.98 7.62
C ALA A 105 -7.24 -9.09 8.61
N VAL A 106 -6.56 -8.18 9.31
CA VAL A 106 -7.21 -7.20 10.20
C VAL A 106 -8.12 -6.28 9.42
N LEU A 107 -7.65 -5.71 8.30
CA LEU A 107 -8.47 -4.85 7.44
C LEU A 107 -9.71 -5.57 6.92
N LYS A 108 -9.56 -6.82 6.45
CA LYS A 108 -10.69 -7.63 5.97
C LYS A 108 -11.72 -7.85 7.07
N ALA A 109 -11.28 -8.16 8.30
CA ALA A 109 -12.18 -8.36 9.43
C ALA A 109 -12.91 -7.06 9.83
N MET A 110 -12.24 -5.91 9.76
CA MET A 110 -12.85 -4.61 10.08
C MET A 110 -13.82 -4.12 9.00
N LEU A 111 -13.49 -4.34 7.73
CA LEU A 111 -14.22 -3.75 6.61
C LEU A 111 -15.26 -4.71 5.99
N GLY A 112 -15.09 -6.01 6.15
CA GLY A 112 -15.87 -7.03 5.44
C GLY A 112 -15.44 -7.24 3.98
N ASP A 113 -15.00 -6.17 3.30
CA ASP A 113 -14.52 -6.20 1.91
C ASP A 113 -13.33 -5.24 1.73
N LEU A 114 -12.22 -5.75 1.18
CA LEU A 114 -11.02 -4.95 0.92
C LEU A 114 -11.19 -3.94 -0.23
N LYS A 115 -12.24 -4.05 -1.05
CA LYS A 115 -12.61 -3.03 -2.04
C LYS A 115 -12.92 -1.68 -1.41
N ARG A 116 -13.32 -1.66 -0.13
CA ARG A 116 -13.54 -0.44 0.64
C ARG A 116 -12.27 0.35 0.93
N VAL A 117 -11.10 -0.24 0.73
CA VAL A 117 -9.81 0.47 0.84
C VAL A 117 -9.67 1.41 -0.36
N LYS A 118 -9.66 2.72 -0.10
CA LYS A 118 -9.44 3.75 -1.10
C LYS A 118 -7.95 3.91 -1.42
N ARG A 119 -7.10 3.90 -0.38
CA ARG A 119 -5.63 3.88 -0.51
C ARG A 119 -4.95 3.53 0.79
N ILE A 120 -3.73 3.06 0.69
CA ILE A 120 -2.78 3.02 1.81
C ILE A 120 -2.17 4.41 1.95
N VAL A 121 -2.26 5.02 3.13
CA VAL A 121 -1.82 6.41 3.37
C VAL A 121 -0.40 6.45 3.90
N LYS A 122 -0.15 5.71 4.97
CA LYS A 122 1.12 5.74 5.70
C LYS A 122 1.47 4.35 6.22
N VAL A 123 2.76 4.03 6.13
CA VAL A 123 3.37 2.84 6.75
C VAL A 123 4.53 3.30 7.63
N LEU A 124 4.56 2.84 8.87
CA LEU A 124 5.71 2.87 9.75
C LEU A 124 6.23 1.45 9.92
N GLY A 125 7.37 1.16 9.29
CA GLY A 125 8.07 -0.12 9.44
C GLY A 125 9.20 0.01 10.46
N MET A 126 9.10 -0.73 11.53
CA MET A 126 10.09 -0.85 12.60
C MET A 126 10.84 -2.16 12.42
N VAL A 127 12.17 -2.11 12.43
CA VAL A 127 13.05 -3.28 12.23
C VAL A 127 13.89 -3.48 13.48
N ASN A 128 13.79 -4.66 14.10
CA ASN A 128 14.69 -5.07 15.15
C ASN A 128 16.08 -5.28 14.55
N SER A 129 16.99 -4.33 14.75
CA SER A 129 18.25 -4.33 14.01
C SER A 129 19.46 -4.02 14.89
N ASP A 130 20.62 -4.52 14.46
CA ASP A 130 21.92 -4.10 15.00
C ASP A 130 22.09 -2.58 14.80
N PRO A 131 22.77 -1.85 15.71
CA PRO A 131 23.01 -0.41 15.57
C PRO A 131 23.72 0.00 14.29
N ASN A 132 24.51 -0.89 13.68
CA ASN A 132 25.22 -0.64 12.42
C ASN A 132 24.43 -1.06 11.17
N PHE A 133 23.28 -1.70 11.34
CA PHE A 133 22.42 -2.10 10.22
C PHE A 133 21.73 -0.87 9.64
N ILE A 134 21.88 -0.64 8.34
CA ILE A 134 21.37 0.55 7.64
C ILE A 134 20.39 0.20 6.49
N ASP A 135 20.09 -1.08 6.29
CA ASP A 135 19.27 -1.60 5.19
C ASP A 135 17.79 -1.82 5.58
N GLN A 136 17.28 -1.14 6.63
CA GLN A 136 15.87 -1.21 7.03
C GLN A 136 14.90 -1.00 5.85
N PRO A 137 15.15 -0.08 4.89
CA PRO A 137 14.27 0.07 3.72
C PRO A 137 14.16 -1.20 2.88
N LYS A 138 15.25 -1.98 2.71
CA LYS A 138 15.23 -3.24 1.97
C LYS A 138 14.34 -4.29 2.63
N VAL A 139 14.36 -4.34 3.96
CA VAL A 139 13.50 -5.22 4.76
C VAL A 139 12.03 -4.84 4.60
N ILE A 140 11.69 -3.57 4.79
CA ILE A 140 10.30 -3.09 4.75
C ILE A 140 9.74 -3.07 3.32
N ASN A 141 10.57 -3.21 2.29
CA ASN A 141 10.09 -3.43 0.92
C ASN A 141 9.15 -4.64 0.83
N GLY A 142 9.36 -5.72 1.59
CA GLY A 142 8.46 -6.87 1.58
C GLY A 142 7.00 -6.52 1.90
N PHE A 143 6.79 -5.59 2.83
CA PHE A 143 5.46 -5.05 3.12
C PHE A 143 4.93 -4.17 1.98
N SER A 144 5.73 -3.22 1.52
CA SER A 144 5.32 -2.24 0.52
C SER A 144 5.00 -2.89 -0.83
N ASP A 145 5.81 -3.86 -1.24
CA ASP A 145 5.64 -4.58 -2.49
C ASP A 145 4.31 -5.37 -2.48
N LEU A 146 3.98 -6.06 -1.36
CA LEU A 146 2.70 -6.73 -1.25
C LEU A 146 1.52 -5.75 -1.27
N MET A 147 1.61 -4.59 -0.62
CA MET A 147 0.54 -3.58 -0.69
C MET A 147 0.30 -3.13 -2.13
N VAL A 148 1.35 -2.93 -2.93
CA VAL A 148 1.24 -2.58 -4.35
C VAL A 148 0.74 -3.76 -5.19
N GLU A 149 1.19 -4.98 -4.92
CA GLU A 149 0.67 -6.18 -5.58
C GLU A 149 -0.83 -6.37 -5.39
N VAL A 150 -1.34 -6.07 -4.18
CA VAL A 150 -2.76 -6.27 -3.80
C VAL A 150 -3.64 -5.09 -4.19
N PHE A 151 -3.16 -3.84 -4.10
CA PHE A 151 -3.98 -2.63 -4.31
C PHE A 151 -3.58 -1.81 -5.54
N GLY A 152 -2.56 -2.21 -6.30
CA GLY A 152 -2.04 -1.45 -7.43
C GLY A 152 -1.56 -0.04 -7.01
N GLU A 153 -1.88 0.98 -7.76
CA GLU A 153 -1.52 2.38 -7.45
C GLU A 153 -2.04 2.84 -6.07
N ARG A 154 -3.16 2.31 -5.61
CA ARG A 154 -3.73 2.60 -4.29
C ARG A 154 -2.89 2.03 -3.14
N GLY A 155 -2.02 1.06 -3.42
CA GLY A 155 -1.06 0.48 -2.48
C GLY A 155 0.18 1.33 -2.24
N LYS A 156 0.49 2.28 -3.11
CA LYS A 156 1.61 3.22 -2.93
C LYS A 156 1.34 4.19 -1.78
N HIS A 157 2.29 4.33 -0.86
CA HIS A 157 2.09 5.01 0.41
C HIS A 157 3.32 5.82 0.85
N ALA A 158 3.11 6.82 1.71
CA ALA A 158 4.20 7.45 2.43
C ALA A 158 4.77 6.47 3.47
N ARG A 159 6.11 6.37 3.58
CA ARG A 159 6.76 5.38 4.45
C ARG A 159 7.88 5.96 5.30
N ALA A 160 8.01 5.46 6.53
CA ALA A 160 9.25 5.44 7.28
C ALA A 160 9.67 3.99 7.53
N ALA A 161 10.98 3.71 7.44
CA ALA A 161 11.59 2.44 7.80
C ALA A 161 12.75 2.74 8.74
N VAL A 162 12.64 2.28 9.99
CA VAL A 162 13.55 2.67 11.07
C VAL A 162 14.07 1.45 11.82
N GLY A 163 15.30 1.54 12.33
CA GLY A 163 15.88 0.54 13.22
C GLY A 163 15.42 0.77 14.66
N MET A 164 15.10 -0.31 15.34
CA MET A 164 14.72 -0.33 16.76
C MET A 164 15.74 -1.13 17.55
N ALA A 165 16.03 -0.68 18.77
CA ALA A 165 16.93 -1.40 19.68
C ALA A 165 16.40 -2.79 20.04
N SER A 166 15.07 -2.93 20.14
CA SER A 166 14.36 -4.19 20.33
C SER A 166 12.91 -4.02 19.92
N LEU A 167 12.24 -5.11 19.58
CA LEU A 167 10.80 -5.19 19.37
C LEU A 167 10.19 -6.21 20.35
N PRO A 168 8.87 -6.11 20.62
CA PRO A 168 8.18 -7.06 21.50
C PRO A 168 8.44 -8.51 21.06
N ARG A 169 8.64 -9.43 22.01
CA ARG A 169 8.92 -10.86 21.80
C ARG A 169 10.16 -11.14 20.92
N GLY A 170 10.97 -10.13 20.62
CA GLY A 170 12.10 -10.27 19.72
C GLY A 170 11.72 -10.39 18.24
N GLU A 171 10.52 -10.00 17.86
CA GLU A 171 10.08 -9.98 16.45
C GLU A 171 11.09 -9.24 15.56
N ALA A 172 11.30 -9.75 14.36
CA ALA A 172 12.25 -9.16 13.41
C ALA A 172 11.77 -7.81 12.88
N VAL A 173 10.45 -7.65 12.72
CA VAL A 173 9.81 -6.41 12.28
C VAL A 173 8.48 -6.20 13.00
N GLU A 174 8.07 -4.94 13.13
CA GLU A 174 6.71 -4.55 13.52
C GLU A 174 6.26 -3.41 12.61
N ILE A 175 5.02 -3.46 12.10
CA ILE A 175 4.56 -2.50 11.10
C ILE A 175 3.18 -1.97 11.46
N GLU A 176 3.07 -0.62 11.50
CA GLU A 176 1.83 0.14 11.64
C GLU A 176 1.38 0.69 10.29
N LEU A 177 0.07 0.88 10.16
CA LEU A 177 -0.57 1.23 8.90
C LEU A 177 -1.71 2.23 9.11
N ILE A 178 -1.79 3.25 8.25
CA ILE A 178 -2.96 4.14 8.14
C ILE A 178 -3.56 3.95 6.75
N VAL A 179 -4.85 3.72 6.71
CA VAL A 179 -5.62 3.43 5.48
C VAL A 179 -6.75 4.44 5.34
N GLU A 180 -6.96 4.97 4.14
CA GLU A 180 -8.18 5.70 3.77
C GLU A 180 -9.18 4.72 3.16
N VAL A 181 -10.44 4.83 3.56
CA VAL A 181 -11.55 4.01 3.05
C VAL A 181 -12.59 4.87 2.33
N TYR A 182 -13.35 4.26 1.41
CA TYR A 182 -14.55 4.89 0.86
C TYR A 182 -15.63 4.98 1.94
N GLU A 183 -16.42 6.05 1.89
CA GLU A 183 -17.60 6.27 2.74
C GLU A 183 -18.72 5.26 2.43
#